data_763c5bf17b53c98bcf7a2b965baced55
#
_entry.id   763c5bf17b53c98bcf7a2b965baced55
#
_cell.length_a   1.000
_cell.length_b   1.000
_cell.length_c   1.000
_cell.angle_alpha   90.00
_cell.angle_beta   90.00
_cell.angle_gamma   90.00
#
_symmetry.space_group_name_H-M   'P 1'
#
loop_
_entity.id
_entity.type
_entity.pdbx_description
1 polymer ?
#
loop_
_entity_poly.entity_id
_entity_poly.type
_entity_poly.pdbx_seq_one_letter_code
_entity_poly.pdbx_strand_id
1 'polypeptide(L)'
;MAVELPARGVRVGGVSVAPGEARAVKIPLAPTARDRAAGAAERAVPAWVIVGSKPGPRISVVAAVRGVEATAARAATRLAASLDPGALAGSVVVVPVLRAGGRLSARDRPAVQLPFPGDAAGKRASRDAFALFSDVVVGAQALIVLAGPRRGRLGPVVARGRLDDPRVRRLAMQSGAAALLPARAGGALLAAAGAAQVVAVELSAAGASVDAAAAEPLVRASRALLVALGVLAANDAPDAGVEGGGRPPSQPRGSGAPVRAVRVRAPSDGFLEAAAEPGSSVRARAPLGRVEPVLPGPPVTLIAPLGGIVIEAAGAGYVRGGATLFTIVPSPPSPRGKPPTGEAAETRAEIDGKTRIGWVEHVALPRLEIKRLKAKVDTGARTSALHVMRMRTIDTAGGPNRRPILEITVPGGRRGEKPHVVRATVRGFAMVRDTSGRTERRPVIETTLKLGPFERRITVTLTDRGDMLFPMLVGRTALGPGVVVDPSRRYLLGRTRPGRRGR
;
A
#
# COMPACT_ATOMS: atom_id res chain seq x y z
N MET A 1 47.03 -9.34 -3.58
CA MET A 1 46.35 -10.43 -4.34
C MET A 1 45.45 -11.16 -3.36
N ALA A 2 44.15 -10.95 -3.48
CA ALA A 2 43.17 -11.75 -2.74
C ALA A 2 43.14 -13.14 -3.38
N VAL A 3 43.39 -14.16 -2.61
CA VAL A 3 43.26 -15.57 -3.05
C VAL A 3 41.76 -15.79 -3.24
N GLU A 4 41.30 -15.82 -4.50
CA GLU A 4 39.93 -16.24 -4.81
C GLU A 4 39.80 -17.72 -4.47
N LEU A 5 39.00 -18.01 -3.44
CA LEU A 5 38.67 -19.40 -3.10
C LEU A 5 37.82 -19.97 -4.27
N PRO A 6 38.10 -21.21 -4.72
CA PRO A 6 37.35 -21.82 -5.80
C PRO A 6 35.89 -22.00 -5.41
N ALA A 7 34.98 -21.91 -6.42
CA ALA A 7 33.59 -22.21 -6.21
C ALA A 7 33.40 -23.62 -5.68
N ARG A 8 32.57 -23.81 -4.66
CA ARG A 8 32.34 -25.13 -4.04
C ARG A 8 31.02 -25.70 -4.54
N GLY A 9 31.02 -27.00 -4.85
CA GLY A 9 29.79 -27.74 -5.14
C GLY A 9 28.81 -27.70 -3.95
N VAL A 10 27.53 -27.84 -4.22
CA VAL A 10 26.47 -27.82 -3.21
C VAL A 10 25.76 -29.15 -3.17
N ARG A 11 25.56 -29.70 -1.98
CA ARG A 11 24.84 -30.96 -1.76
C ARG A 11 23.44 -30.67 -1.23
N VAL A 12 22.41 -31.21 -1.90
CA VAL A 12 20.98 -31.10 -1.52
C VAL A 12 20.30 -32.43 -1.84
N GLY A 13 19.50 -32.95 -0.91
CA GLY A 13 18.78 -34.22 -1.10
C GLY A 13 19.72 -35.41 -1.39
N GLY A 14 20.94 -35.39 -0.86
CA GLY A 14 21.94 -36.41 -1.14
C GLY A 14 22.70 -36.25 -2.48
N VAL A 15 22.26 -35.34 -3.37
CA VAL A 15 22.88 -35.09 -4.67
C VAL A 15 23.84 -33.91 -4.60
N SER A 16 25.06 -34.10 -5.10
CA SER A 16 26.06 -33.03 -5.26
C SER A 16 25.95 -32.41 -6.64
N VAL A 17 25.92 -31.05 -6.71
CA VAL A 17 25.91 -30.28 -7.94
C VAL A 17 27.20 -29.48 -8.02
N ALA A 18 27.93 -29.60 -9.14
CA ALA A 18 29.23 -28.96 -9.33
C ALA A 18 29.08 -27.46 -9.71
N PRO A 19 30.16 -26.65 -9.53
CA PRO A 19 30.21 -25.30 -10.03
C PRO A 19 29.93 -25.21 -11.54
N GLY A 20 29.14 -24.23 -11.95
CA GLY A 20 28.73 -24.07 -13.35
C GLY A 20 27.52 -24.93 -13.76
N GLU A 21 26.96 -25.70 -12.83
CA GLU A 21 25.82 -26.60 -13.14
C GLU A 21 24.49 -26.12 -12.53
N ALA A 22 23.40 -26.47 -13.21
CA ALA A 22 22.03 -26.39 -12.69
C ALA A 22 21.38 -27.78 -12.77
N ARG A 23 20.82 -28.27 -11.67
CA ARG A 23 20.22 -29.60 -11.60
C ARG A 23 18.91 -29.59 -10.81
N ALA A 24 17.91 -30.30 -11.35
CA ALA A 24 16.71 -30.64 -10.58
C ALA A 24 17.04 -31.82 -9.65
N VAL A 25 16.73 -31.67 -8.38
CA VAL A 25 16.97 -32.67 -7.34
C VAL A 25 15.67 -32.98 -6.59
N LYS A 26 15.66 -34.11 -5.90
CA LYS A 26 14.56 -34.49 -5.01
C LYS A 26 15.10 -34.54 -3.58
N ILE A 27 14.51 -33.76 -2.67
CA ILE A 27 14.82 -33.81 -1.23
C ILE A 27 13.97 -34.93 -0.63
N PRO A 28 14.56 -36.04 -0.20
CA PRO A 28 13.81 -37.17 0.32
C PRO A 28 13.14 -36.83 1.66
N LEU A 29 11.91 -37.26 1.85
CA LEU A 29 11.18 -37.15 3.10
C LEU A 29 11.03 -38.53 3.73
N ALA A 30 11.02 -38.60 5.05
CA ALA A 30 10.92 -39.87 5.76
C ALA A 30 9.66 -40.66 5.34
N PRO A 31 9.79 -41.91 4.89
CA PRO A 31 8.65 -42.73 4.48
C PRO A 31 7.73 -43.00 5.69
N THR A 32 6.43 -43.02 5.45
CA THR A 32 5.45 -43.47 6.47
C THR A 32 5.41 -45.00 6.53
N ALA A 33 4.88 -45.55 7.63
CA ALA A 33 4.61 -46.99 7.72
C ALA A 33 3.70 -47.46 6.58
N ARG A 34 2.70 -46.65 6.19
CA ARG A 34 1.80 -46.90 5.07
C ARG A 34 2.52 -46.87 3.70
N ASP A 35 3.45 -45.92 3.53
CA ASP A 35 4.24 -45.82 2.30
C ASP A 35 5.11 -47.08 2.15
N ARG A 36 5.73 -47.56 3.23
CA ARG A 36 6.52 -48.80 3.26
C ARG A 36 5.69 -50.05 3.01
N ALA A 37 4.50 -50.13 3.63
CA ALA A 37 3.60 -51.27 3.46
C ALA A 37 2.99 -51.34 2.06
N ALA A 38 2.82 -50.18 1.39
CA ALA A 38 2.22 -50.11 0.06
C ALA A 38 3.24 -50.16 -1.08
N GLY A 39 4.55 -50.30 -0.81
CA GLY A 39 5.58 -50.16 -1.83
C GLY A 39 5.51 -48.82 -2.59
N ALA A 40 4.96 -47.79 -1.95
CA ALA A 40 4.71 -46.51 -2.56
C ALA A 40 6.02 -45.77 -2.95
N ALA A 41 5.94 -45.02 -4.03
CA ALA A 41 7.04 -44.19 -4.49
C ALA A 41 7.59 -43.30 -3.35
N GLU A 42 8.90 -43.15 -3.30
CA GLU A 42 9.60 -42.37 -2.29
C GLU A 42 9.05 -40.94 -2.23
N ARG A 43 8.67 -40.51 -1.03
CA ARG A 43 8.18 -39.14 -0.82
C ARG A 43 9.36 -38.17 -0.91
N ALA A 44 9.25 -37.21 -1.78
CA ALA A 44 10.29 -36.21 -1.94
C ALA A 44 9.69 -34.84 -2.29
N VAL A 45 10.46 -33.80 -2.03
CA VAL A 45 10.16 -32.42 -2.43
C VAL A 45 11.08 -32.04 -3.58
N PRO A 46 10.55 -31.55 -4.71
CA PRO A 46 11.38 -31.13 -5.84
C PRO A 46 12.11 -29.82 -5.49
N ALA A 47 13.35 -29.72 -5.89
CA ALA A 47 14.17 -28.52 -5.78
C ALA A 47 15.05 -28.35 -7.01
N TRP A 48 15.40 -27.10 -7.31
CA TRP A 48 16.43 -26.75 -8.27
C TRP A 48 17.66 -26.29 -7.49
N VAL A 49 18.82 -26.81 -7.84
CA VAL A 49 20.12 -26.39 -7.30
C VAL A 49 20.90 -25.80 -8.46
N ILE A 50 21.21 -24.52 -8.38
CA ILE A 50 21.97 -23.78 -9.38
C ILE A 50 23.26 -23.32 -8.70
N VAL A 51 24.40 -23.78 -9.19
CA VAL A 51 25.72 -23.48 -8.64
C VAL A 51 26.48 -22.64 -9.65
N GLY A 52 26.82 -21.44 -9.25
CA GLY A 52 27.58 -20.51 -10.10
C GLY A 52 29.00 -20.94 -10.34
N SER A 53 29.58 -20.48 -11.44
CA SER A 53 31.01 -20.69 -11.77
C SER A 53 31.95 -19.84 -10.89
N LYS A 54 31.44 -18.79 -10.25
CA LYS A 54 32.19 -17.89 -9.37
C LYS A 54 31.89 -18.20 -7.89
N PRO A 55 32.87 -18.03 -6.98
CA PRO A 55 32.61 -18.13 -5.54
C PRO A 55 31.64 -17.04 -5.09
N GLY A 56 30.79 -17.38 -4.10
CA GLY A 56 29.78 -16.46 -3.60
C GLY A 56 28.88 -17.09 -2.54
N PRO A 57 27.80 -16.37 -2.12
CA PRO A 57 26.92 -16.84 -1.08
C PRO A 57 25.99 -17.97 -1.55
N ARG A 58 25.56 -18.81 -0.60
CA ARG A 58 24.45 -19.75 -0.82
C ARG A 58 23.14 -19.10 -0.39
N ILE A 59 22.19 -19.02 -1.31
CA ILE A 59 20.86 -18.43 -1.08
C ILE A 59 19.80 -19.51 -1.28
N SER A 60 18.80 -19.53 -0.41
CA SER A 60 17.66 -20.42 -0.54
C SER A 60 16.39 -19.63 -0.86
N VAL A 61 15.63 -20.12 -1.82
CA VAL A 61 14.32 -19.57 -2.23
C VAL A 61 13.27 -20.65 -2.04
N VAL A 62 12.29 -20.39 -1.19
CA VAL A 62 11.26 -21.37 -0.84
C VAL A 62 9.89 -20.78 -1.10
N ALA A 63 9.04 -21.49 -1.85
CA ALA A 63 7.69 -21.03 -2.14
C ALA A 63 6.62 -22.01 -1.63
N ALA A 64 5.38 -21.57 -1.64
CA ALA A 64 4.20 -22.35 -1.29
C ALA A 64 4.31 -23.06 0.09
N VAL A 65 4.88 -22.36 1.07
CA VAL A 65 5.09 -22.86 2.45
C VAL A 65 3.79 -23.25 3.13
N ARG A 66 2.71 -22.58 2.80
CA ARG A 66 1.36 -22.76 3.38
C ARG A 66 0.41 -23.60 2.51
N GLY A 67 0.92 -24.27 1.48
CA GLY A 67 0.16 -25.13 0.59
C GLY A 67 -0.17 -24.50 -0.77
N VAL A 68 -1.42 -24.28 -1.10
CA VAL A 68 -1.84 -23.85 -2.46
C VAL A 68 -1.57 -22.35 -2.67
N GLU A 69 -0.32 -22.02 -2.90
CA GLU A 69 0.13 -20.66 -3.25
C GLU A 69 0.68 -20.68 -4.68
N ALA A 70 -0.22 -20.90 -5.66
CA ALA A 70 0.15 -21.16 -7.06
C ALA A 70 1.03 -20.06 -7.67
N THR A 71 0.72 -18.79 -7.39
CA THR A 71 1.52 -17.64 -7.86
C THR A 71 2.96 -17.68 -7.32
N ALA A 72 3.14 -18.01 -6.04
CA ALA A 72 4.45 -18.10 -5.42
C ALA A 72 5.25 -19.30 -5.96
N ALA A 73 4.60 -20.46 -6.11
CA ALA A 73 5.24 -21.65 -6.71
C ALA A 73 5.68 -21.37 -8.16
N ARG A 74 4.83 -20.72 -8.94
CA ARG A 74 5.15 -20.34 -10.31
C ARG A 74 6.29 -19.33 -10.39
N ALA A 75 6.29 -18.33 -9.48
CA ALA A 75 7.39 -17.37 -9.40
C ALA A 75 8.73 -18.06 -9.10
N ALA A 76 8.75 -19.00 -8.15
CA ALA A 76 9.96 -19.77 -7.83
C ALA A 76 10.45 -20.60 -9.03
N THR A 77 9.54 -21.28 -9.74
CA THR A 77 9.89 -22.06 -10.94
C THR A 77 10.44 -21.16 -12.04
N ARG A 78 9.81 -20.01 -12.31
CA ARG A 78 10.30 -19.06 -13.31
C ARG A 78 11.64 -18.44 -12.92
N LEU A 79 11.81 -18.12 -11.64
CA LEU A 79 13.11 -17.63 -11.13
C LEU A 79 14.18 -18.68 -11.41
N ALA A 80 13.98 -19.95 -11.01
CA ALA A 80 14.96 -21.01 -11.23
C ALA A 80 15.31 -21.15 -12.71
N ALA A 81 14.32 -21.14 -13.61
CA ALA A 81 14.52 -21.25 -15.05
C ALA A 81 15.23 -20.03 -15.66
N SER A 82 15.24 -18.88 -15.00
CA SER A 82 15.87 -17.64 -15.47
C SER A 82 17.29 -17.43 -14.97
N LEU A 83 17.83 -18.35 -14.14
CA LEU A 83 19.18 -18.24 -13.58
C LEU A 83 20.15 -19.02 -14.43
N ASP A 84 21.17 -18.33 -14.94
CA ASP A 84 22.28 -18.94 -15.68
C ASP A 84 23.46 -19.23 -14.72
N PRO A 85 23.88 -20.50 -14.55
CA PRO A 85 25.02 -20.84 -13.72
C PRO A 85 26.31 -20.12 -14.12
N GLY A 86 26.50 -19.82 -15.41
CA GLY A 86 27.67 -19.10 -15.90
C GLY A 86 27.75 -17.65 -15.40
N ALA A 87 26.60 -17.01 -15.18
CA ALA A 87 26.50 -15.64 -14.70
C ALA A 87 26.49 -15.50 -13.16
N LEU A 88 26.26 -16.60 -12.44
CA LEU A 88 26.06 -16.57 -10.99
C LEU A 88 27.39 -16.56 -10.21
N ALA A 89 27.37 -15.85 -9.07
CA ALA A 89 28.35 -16.03 -7.99
C ALA A 89 27.66 -16.76 -6.81
N GLY A 90 28.29 -17.85 -6.34
CA GLY A 90 27.73 -18.68 -5.28
C GLY A 90 26.67 -19.66 -5.76
N SER A 91 25.61 -19.86 -5.00
CA SER A 91 24.57 -20.85 -5.35
C SER A 91 23.18 -20.46 -4.92
N VAL A 92 22.18 -20.93 -5.68
CA VAL A 92 20.76 -20.73 -5.38
C VAL A 92 20.06 -22.08 -5.32
N VAL A 93 19.43 -22.36 -4.18
CA VAL A 93 18.55 -23.53 -3.99
C VAL A 93 17.10 -23.06 -4.05
N VAL A 94 16.33 -23.51 -5.03
CA VAL A 94 14.94 -23.09 -5.21
C VAL A 94 14.01 -24.27 -4.95
N VAL A 95 13.11 -24.14 -3.98
CA VAL A 95 12.06 -25.09 -3.64
C VAL A 95 10.70 -24.51 -3.99
N PRO A 96 10.11 -24.86 -5.15
CA PRO A 96 8.84 -24.26 -5.61
C PRO A 96 7.64 -24.62 -4.74
N VAL A 97 7.63 -25.82 -4.15
CA VAL A 97 6.55 -26.32 -3.31
C VAL A 97 7.11 -27.13 -2.17
N LEU A 98 6.85 -26.72 -0.95
CA LEU A 98 7.33 -27.42 0.27
C LEU A 98 6.55 -28.66 0.64
N ARG A 99 5.47 -29.01 -0.07
CA ARG A 99 4.62 -30.14 0.28
C ARG A 99 4.75 -31.24 -0.77
N ALA A 100 5.27 -32.39 -0.35
CA ALA A 100 5.29 -33.60 -1.16
C ALA A 100 3.93 -34.31 -1.12
N GLY A 101 3.47 -34.75 -2.28
CA GLY A 101 2.43 -35.77 -2.44
C GLY A 101 1.07 -35.37 -1.86
N GLY A 102 0.31 -34.61 -2.59
CA GLY A 102 -1.10 -34.35 -2.38
C GLY A 102 -1.66 -33.60 -3.57
N ARG A 103 -2.80 -34.03 -4.10
CA ARG A 103 -3.53 -33.24 -5.09
C ARG A 103 -3.74 -31.83 -4.52
N LEU A 104 -3.38 -30.82 -5.29
CA LEU A 104 -3.69 -29.42 -5.02
C LEU A 104 -5.21 -29.22 -5.16
N SER A 105 -5.98 -29.69 -4.18
CA SER A 105 -7.43 -29.54 -4.15
C SER A 105 -7.76 -28.21 -3.45
N ALA A 106 -8.58 -27.40 -4.10
CA ALA A 106 -9.08 -26.14 -3.53
C ALA A 106 -9.96 -26.35 -2.29
N ARG A 107 -10.34 -27.60 -1.97
CA ARG A 107 -11.15 -28.00 -0.83
C ARG A 107 -10.36 -28.46 0.40
N ASP A 108 -9.03 -28.59 0.28
CA ASP A 108 -8.23 -29.04 1.40
C ASP A 108 -8.24 -28.01 2.54
N ARG A 109 -8.46 -28.55 3.75
CA ARG A 109 -8.35 -27.86 5.03
C ARG A 109 -7.06 -27.03 5.09
N PRO A 110 -6.99 -25.95 5.89
CA PRO A 110 -5.79 -25.13 6.00
C PRO A 110 -4.59 -26.05 6.18
N ALA A 111 -3.66 -26.00 5.22
CA ALA A 111 -2.48 -26.85 5.21
C ALA A 111 -1.77 -26.66 6.55
N VAL A 112 -1.58 -27.75 7.30
CA VAL A 112 -0.82 -27.73 8.54
C VAL A 112 0.55 -27.21 8.19
N GLN A 113 0.88 -26.06 8.74
CA GLN A 113 2.20 -25.45 8.56
C GLN A 113 3.23 -26.39 9.19
N LEU A 114 4.30 -26.72 8.44
CA LEU A 114 5.37 -27.54 8.97
C LEU A 114 5.99 -26.87 10.21
N PRO A 115 6.24 -27.60 11.30
CA PRO A 115 6.77 -27.05 12.55
C PRO A 115 8.29 -26.88 12.44
N PHE A 116 8.78 -25.90 11.67
CA PHE A 116 10.20 -25.62 11.53
C PHE A 116 10.85 -25.16 12.85
N PRO A 117 12.12 -25.54 13.14
CA PRO A 117 13.05 -26.29 12.27
C PRO A 117 12.75 -27.78 12.15
N GLY A 118 11.85 -28.34 12.99
CA GLY A 118 11.57 -29.75 13.07
C GLY A 118 12.49 -30.51 14.01
N ASP A 119 12.28 -31.82 14.06
CA ASP A 119 13.03 -32.75 14.90
C ASP A 119 13.13 -34.11 14.16
N ALA A 120 14.33 -34.63 14.01
CA ALA A 120 14.61 -35.91 13.34
C ALA A 120 13.93 -37.10 14.02
N ALA A 121 13.75 -37.08 15.35
CA ALA A 121 13.07 -38.10 16.15
C ALA A 121 11.58 -37.83 16.32
N GLY A 122 11.08 -36.66 15.88
CA GLY A 122 9.70 -36.20 16.10
C GLY A 122 8.64 -36.91 15.26
N LYS A 123 7.39 -36.43 15.37
CA LYS A 123 6.28 -36.88 14.53
C LYS A 123 6.57 -36.58 13.05
N ARG A 124 5.86 -37.24 12.13
CA ARG A 124 6.07 -37.13 10.67
C ARG A 124 6.28 -35.70 10.16
N ALA A 125 5.37 -34.78 10.50
CA ALA A 125 5.49 -33.40 10.06
C ALA A 125 6.76 -32.70 10.59
N SER A 126 7.22 -33.06 11.78
CA SER A 126 8.44 -32.55 12.39
C SER A 126 9.68 -33.11 11.69
N ARG A 127 9.67 -34.40 11.35
CA ARG A 127 10.77 -35.02 10.57
C ARG A 127 10.86 -34.47 9.15
N ASP A 128 9.69 -34.28 8.49
CA ASP A 128 9.64 -33.64 7.17
C ASP A 128 10.19 -32.20 7.24
N ALA A 129 9.83 -31.44 8.28
CA ALA A 129 10.35 -30.09 8.52
C ALA A 129 11.86 -30.10 8.75
N PHE A 130 12.37 -31.04 9.56
CA PHE A 130 13.79 -31.18 9.85
C PHE A 130 14.62 -31.49 8.59
N ALA A 131 14.19 -32.45 7.77
CA ALA A 131 14.88 -32.77 6.53
C ALA A 131 14.95 -31.56 5.57
N LEU A 132 13.82 -30.88 5.38
CA LEU A 132 13.79 -29.68 4.54
C LEU A 132 14.63 -28.53 5.11
N PHE A 133 14.58 -28.32 6.42
CA PHE A 133 15.33 -27.25 7.06
C PHE A 133 16.85 -27.51 6.95
N SER A 134 17.28 -28.73 7.19
CA SER A 134 18.67 -29.11 7.11
C SER A 134 19.26 -28.99 5.71
N ASP A 135 18.51 -29.44 4.68
CA ASP A 135 18.99 -29.40 3.29
C ASP A 135 18.89 -28.02 2.65
N VAL A 136 17.88 -27.23 3.03
CA VAL A 136 17.55 -25.97 2.35
C VAL A 136 18.02 -24.75 3.12
N VAL A 137 17.86 -24.71 4.44
CA VAL A 137 18.09 -23.48 5.24
C VAL A 137 19.47 -23.51 5.89
N VAL A 138 19.88 -24.64 6.45
CA VAL A 138 21.18 -24.74 7.10
C VAL A 138 22.31 -24.52 6.07
N GLY A 139 23.24 -23.63 6.40
CA GLY A 139 24.35 -23.25 5.52
C GLY A 139 23.99 -22.22 4.45
N ALA A 140 22.74 -21.79 4.35
CA ALA A 140 22.38 -20.63 3.55
C ALA A 140 22.70 -19.32 4.29
N GLN A 141 23.18 -18.31 3.57
CA GLN A 141 23.39 -16.96 4.12
C GLN A 141 22.09 -16.15 4.15
N ALA A 142 21.20 -16.41 3.19
CA ALA A 142 19.87 -15.81 3.20
C ALA A 142 18.80 -16.78 2.71
N LEU A 143 17.58 -16.55 3.19
CA LEU A 143 16.36 -17.25 2.83
C LEU A 143 15.34 -16.27 2.29
N ILE A 144 14.87 -16.48 1.06
CA ILE A 144 13.78 -15.75 0.44
C ILE A 144 12.55 -16.67 0.44
N VAL A 145 11.49 -16.27 1.13
CA VAL A 145 10.23 -17.00 1.16
C VAL A 145 9.26 -16.32 0.23
N LEU A 146 8.76 -17.03 -0.79
CA LEU A 146 7.73 -16.52 -1.68
C LEU A 146 6.37 -17.00 -1.20
N ALA A 147 5.47 -16.04 -0.95
CA ALA A 147 4.15 -16.31 -0.43
C ALA A 147 3.08 -15.61 -1.28
N GLY A 148 1.92 -16.21 -1.36
CA GLY A 148 0.74 -15.65 -2.01
C GLY A 148 -0.49 -15.75 -1.12
N PRO A 149 -1.53 -14.94 -1.33
CA PRO A 149 -2.81 -15.16 -0.69
C PRO A 149 -3.50 -16.37 -1.32
N ARG A 150 -4.29 -17.05 -0.54
CA ARG A 150 -5.11 -18.17 -1.06
C ARG A 150 -6.23 -17.71 -1.98
N ARG A 151 -6.70 -16.48 -1.79
CA ARG A 151 -7.77 -15.82 -2.57
C ARG A 151 -7.50 -14.32 -2.57
N GLY A 152 -7.84 -13.63 -3.65
CA GLY A 152 -7.73 -12.18 -3.76
C GLY A 152 -7.26 -11.71 -5.14
N ARG A 153 -7.23 -10.40 -5.35
CA ARG A 153 -6.74 -9.77 -6.58
C ARG A 153 -5.22 -9.54 -6.51
N LEU A 154 -4.60 -9.38 -7.66
CA LEU A 154 -3.18 -8.99 -7.79
C LEU A 154 -2.93 -7.65 -7.09
N GLY A 155 -1.81 -7.55 -6.40
CA GLY A 155 -1.40 -6.34 -5.71
C GLY A 155 0.11 -6.19 -5.67
N PRO A 156 0.61 -5.08 -5.11
CA PRO A 156 2.03 -4.83 -5.04
C PRO A 156 2.74 -5.85 -4.14
N VAL A 157 4.02 -6.06 -4.42
CA VAL A 157 4.87 -6.89 -3.56
C VAL A 157 5.03 -6.23 -2.20
N VAL A 158 4.92 -7.04 -1.16
CA VAL A 158 5.16 -6.65 0.24
C VAL A 158 6.27 -7.53 0.78
N ALA A 159 7.27 -6.93 1.41
CA ALA A 159 8.34 -7.66 2.10
C ALA A 159 8.02 -7.77 3.61
N ARG A 160 8.28 -8.95 4.19
CA ARG A 160 8.07 -9.24 5.61
C ARG A 160 9.33 -9.87 6.21
N GLY A 161 9.59 -9.57 7.48
CA GLY A 161 10.72 -10.15 8.17
C GLY A 161 10.80 -9.71 9.63
N ARG A 162 11.83 -10.12 10.33
CA ARG A 162 12.20 -9.59 11.65
C ARG A 162 12.90 -8.26 11.43
N LEU A 163 12.12 -7.20 11.23
CA LEU A 163 12.62 -5.87 10.89
C LEU A 163 13.35 -5.13 12.02
N ASP A 164 13.37 -5.70 13.23
CA ASP A 164 14.26 -5.38 14.33
C ASP A 164 15.73 -5.75 14.03
N ASP A 165 15.97 -6.84 13.28
CA ASP A 165 17.31 -7.17 12.76
C ASP A 165 17.69 -6.22 11.60
N PRO A 166 18.76 -5.42 11.73
CA PRO A 166 19.19 -4.47 10.70
C PRO A 166 19.57 -5.16 9.38
N ARG A 167 20.04 -6.41 9.40
CA ARG A 167 20.40 -7.19 8.19
C ARG A 167 19.14 -7.54 7.40
N VAL A 168 18.11 -8.04 8.09
CA VAL A 168 16.81 -8.37 7.50
C VAL A 168 16.15 -7.13 6.94
N ARG A 169 16.17 -6.03 7.69
CA ARG A 169 15.58 -4.75 7.24
C ARG A 169 16.28 -4.22 5.99
N ARG A 170 17.62 -4.21 5.98
CA ARG A 170 18.42 -3.77 4.83
C ARG A 170 18.10 -4.61 3.59
N LEU A 171 18.08 -5.95 3.72
CA LEU A 171 17.74 -6.84 2.62
C LEU A 171 16.30 -6.60 2.12
N ALA A 172 15.33 -6.52 3.02
CA ALA A 172 13.94 -6.28 2.65
C ALA A 172 13.74 -4.96 1.89
N MET A 173 14.50 -3.92 2.21
CA MET A 173 14.48 -2.63 1.48
C MET A 173 14.97 -2.77 0.04
N GLN A 174 15.89 -3.68 -0.24
CA GLN A 174 16.42 -3.90 -1.59
C GLN A 174 15.46 -4.66 -2.52
N SER A 175 14.38 -5.22 -1.99
CA SER A 175 13.40 -6.00 -2.77
C SER A 175 12.55 -5.17 -3.75
N GLY A 176 12.55 -3.85 -3.63
CA GLY A 176 11.60 -2.99 -4.36
C GLY A 176 10.14 -3.13 -3.92
N ALA A 177 9.90 -3.77 -2.77
CA ALA A 177 8.55 -3.95 -2.24
C ALA A 177 7.87 -2.62 -1.90
N ALA A 178 6.57 -2.53 -2.13
CA ALA A 178 5.77 -1.33 -1.84
C ALA A 178 5.62 -1.06 -0.33
N ALA A 179 5.84 -2.09 0.50
CA ALA A 179 5.78 -1.95 1.95
C ALA A 179 6.67 -2.99 2.66
N LEU A 180 7.22 -2.58 3.81
CA LEU A 180 7.92 -3.44 4.74
C LEU A 180 7.03 -3.70 5.95
N LEU A 181 6.74 -4.96 6.24
CA LEU A 181 5.88 -5.34 7.35
C LEU A 181 6.62 -6.32 8.27
N PRO A 182 6.30 -6.33 9.57
CA PRO A 182 6.85 -7.34 10.47
C PRO A 182 6.42 -8.75 10.02
N ALA A 183 7.22 -9.74 10.39
CA ALA A 183 6.87 -11.14 10.19
C ALA A 183 5.49 -11.45 10.76
N ARG A 184 4.75 -12.34 10.11
CA ARG A 184 3.44 -12.77 10.61
C ARG A 184 3.61 -13.60 11.89
N ALA A 185 2.71 -13.43 12.84
CA ALA A 185 2.64 -14.31 13.98
C ALA A 185 2.46 -15.77 13.51
N GLY A 186 3.27 -16.70 14.01
CA GLY A 186 3.27 -18.10 13.57
C GLY A 186 4.08 -18.39 12.29
N GLY A 187 4.90 -17.48 11.79
CA GLY A 187 5.84 -17.70 10.69
C GLY A 187 7.03 -18.58 11.11
N ALA A 188 6.78 -19.87 11.39
CA ALA A 188 7.76 -20.78 11.96
C ALA A 188 9.07 -20.85 11.16
N LEU A 189 8.99 -20.84 9.81
CA LEU A 189 10.18 -20.91 8.96
C LEU A 189 11.09 -19.68 9.08
N LEU A 190 10.52 -18.47 9.09
CA LEU A 190 11.28 -17.21 9.26
C LEU A 190 11.91 -17.13 10.66
N ALA A 191 11.17 -17.58 11.69
CA ALA A 191 11.66 -17.60 13.06
C ALA A 191 12.83 -18.61 13.21
N ALA A 192 12.67 -19.83 12.68
CA ALA A 192 13.69 -20.86 12.70
C ALA A 192 14.95 -20.45 11.91
N ALA A 193 14.78 -19.82 10.73
CA ALA A 193 15.90 -19.29 9.96
C ALA A 193 16.68 -18.23 10.76
N GLY A 194 15.96 -17.31 11.41
CA GLY A 194 16.58 -16.31 12.28
C GLY A 194 17.34 -16.91 13.47
N ALA A 195 16.82 -17.98 14.09
CA ALA A 195 17.52 -18.71 15.13
C ALA A 195 18.82 -19.39 14.60
N ALA A 196 18.79 -19.85 13.35
CA ALA A 196 19.95 -20.40 12.64
C ALA A 196 20.88 -19.32 12.04
N GLN A 197 20.71 -18.03 12.42
CA GLN A 197 21.48 -16.88 11.94
C GLN A 197 21.35 -16.61 10.43
N VAL A 198 20.34 -17.16 9.75
CA VAL A 198 20.04 -16.93 8.34
C VAL A 198 19.17 -15.69 8.18
N VAL A 199 19.59 -14.77 7.31
CA VAL A 199 18.82 -13.55 7.01
C VAL A 199 17.59 -13.94 6.19
N ALA A 200 16.38 -13.82 6.75
CA ALA A 200 15.16 -14.32 6.12
C ALA A 200 14.14 -13.21 5.81
N VAL A 201 13.70 -13.17 4.55
CA VAL A 201 12.69 -12.21 4.05
C VAL A 201 11.59 -12.98 3.34
N GLU A 202 10.32 -12.71 3.70
CA GLU A 202 9.14 -13.17 2.95
C GLU A 202 8.72 -12.09 1.95
N LEU A 203 8.64 -12.43 0.68
CA LEU A 203 8.03 -11.62 -0.37
C LEU A 203 6.62 -12.15 -0.65
N SER A 204 5.63 -11.30 -0.56
CA SER A 204 4.26 -11.68 -0.87
C SER A 204 3.62 -10.69 -1.83
N ALA A 205 2.88 -11.20 -2.82
CA ALA A 205 2.00 -10.42 -3.67
C ALA A 205 0.56 -10.89 -3.46
N ALA A 206 -0.39 -9.97 -3.55
CA ALA A 206 -1.81 -10.32 -3.54
C ALA A 206 -2.16 -10.96 -4.88
N GLY A 207 -3.03 -11.98 -4.84
CA GLY A 207 -3.54 -12.63 -6.05
C GLY A 207 -3.38 -14.15 -6.06
N ALA A 208 -4.44 -14.84 -6.43
CA ALA A 208 -4.50 -16.30 -6.54
C ALA A 208 -4.55 -16.74 -8.01
N SER A 209 -3.96 -15.98 -8.91
CA SER A 209 -3.91 -16.32 -10.32
C SER A 209 -2.76 -17.29 -10.61
N VAL A 210 -3.04 -18.26 -11.47
CA VAL A 210 -2.01 -19.14 -12.08
C VAL A 210 -1.38 -18.49 -13.29
N ASP A 211 -1.78 -17.28 -13.65
CA ASP A 211 -1.25 -16.55 -14.80
C ASP A 211 0.24 -16.26 -14.64
N ALA A 212 0.96 -16.31 -15.75
CA ALA A 212 2.39 -16.02 -15.80
C ALA A 212 2.69 -14.58 -15.40
N ALA A 213 1.86 -13.62 -15.82
CA ALA A 213 2.00 -12.21 -15.48
C ALA A 213 1.87 -11.95 -13.97
N ALA A 214 1.04 -12.73 -13.28
CA ALA A 214 0.84 -12.62 -11.83
C ALA A 214 2.09 -12.98 -11.00
N ALA A 215 2.97 -13.81 -11.54
CA ALA A 215 4.20 -14.23 -10.86
C ALA A 215 5.35 -13.21 -11.04
N GLU A 216 5.29 -12.39 -12.08
CA GLU A 216 6.40 -11.51 -12.49
C GLU A 216 6.85 -10.51 -11.40
N PRO A 217 5.96 -9.86 -10.62
CA PRO A 217 6.39 -8.99 -9.54
C PRO A 217 7.22 -9.69 -8.47
N LEU A 218 6.90 -10.96 -8.15
CA LEU A 218 7.68 -11.77 -7.20
C LEU A 218 9.03 -12.19 -7.79
N VAL A 219 9.09 -12.53 -9.08
CA VAL A 219 10.34 -12.86 -9.78
C VAL A 219 11.27 -11.65 -9.75
N ARG A 220 10.79 -10.46 -10.14
CA ARG A 220 11.57 -9.21 -10.12
C ARG A 220 12.10 -8.89 -8.72
N ALA A 221 11.24 -8.94 -7.71
CA ALA A 221 11.66 -8.68 -6.33
C ALA A 221 12.71 -9.69 -5.85
N SER A 222 12.57 -10.98 -6.23
CA SER A 222 13.56 -12.01 -5.90
C SER A 222 14.89 -11.75 -6.59
N ARG A 223 14.88 -11.38 -7.86
CA ARG A 223 16.12 -11.04 -8.60
C ARG A 223 16.81 -9.83 -7.96
N ALA A 224 16.05 -8.79 -7.58
CA ALA A 224 16.60 -7.63 -6.87
C ALA A 224 17.31 -8.03 -5.56
N LEU A 225 16.74 -9.00 -4.80
CA LEU A 225 17.39 -9.53 -3.61
C LEU A 225 18.63 -10.35 -3.95
N LEU A 226 18.65 -11.14 -5.04
CA LEU A 226 19.83 -11.89 -5.47
C LEU A 226 20.97 -10.95 -5.90
N VAL A 227 20.64 -9.81 -6.54
CA VAL A 227 21.62 -8.75 -6.83
C VAL A 227 22.16 -8.12 -5.54
N ALA A 228 21.27 -7.78 -4.60
CA ALA A 228 21.67 -7.20 -3.32
C ALA A 228 22.53 -8.13 -2.45
N LEU A 229 22.39 -9.44 -2.64
CA LEU A 229 23.18 -10.48 -1.98
C LEU A 229 24.46 -10.83 -2.73
N GLY A 230 24.74 -10.20 -3.88
CA GLY A 230 25.94 -10.45 -4.67
C GLY A 230 25.93 -11.77 -5.44
N VAL A 231 24.77 -12.39 -5.65
CA VAL A 231 24.62 -13.62 -6.45
C VAL A 231 24.49 -13.30 -7.94
N LEU A 232 23.80 -12.23 -8.29
CA LEU A 232 23.65 -11.70 -9.65
C LEU A 232 24.42 -10.39 -9.79
N ALA A 233 24.91 -10.10 -10.98
CA ALA A 233 25.52 -8.81 -11.28
C ALA A 233 24.48 -7.68 -11.28
N ALA A 234 24.93 -6.43 -11.05
CA ALA A 234 24.03 -5.27 -11.04
C ALA A 234 23.31 -5.07 -12.38
N ASN A 235 23.92 -5.43 -13.50
CA ASN A 235 23.32 -5.36 -14.83
C ASN A 235 22.22 -6.39 -15.07
N ASP A 236 22.14 -7.42 -14.23
CA ASP A 236 21.06 -8.42 -14.24
C ASP A 236 19.87 -8.01 -13.37
N ALA A 237 19.92 -6.82 -12.77
CA ALA A 237 18.75 -6.22 -12.15
C ALA A 237 17.67 -6.03 -13.24
N PRO A 238 16.44 -6.45 -13.01
CA PRO A 238 15.38 -6.27 -13.99
C PRO A 238 15.20 -4.78 -14.25
N ASP A 239 15.23 -4.41 -15.52
CA ASP A 239 14.88 -3.07 -15.96
C ASP A 239 13.58 -2.64 -15.29
N ALA A 240 13.53 -1.39 -14.82
CA ALA A 240 12.31 -0.75 -14.35
C ALA A 240 11.33 -0.48 -15.51
N GLY A 241 11.39 -1.32 -16.57
CA GLY A 241 10.64 -1.24 -17.81
C GLY A 241 9.14 -1.22 -17.57
N VAL A 242 8.60 -0.09 -17.91
CA VAL A 242 7.20 0.28 -17.96
C VAL A 242 6.58 -0.38 -19.19
N GLU A 243 5.92 -1.52 -19.02
CA GLU A 243 4.85 -1.91 -19.92
C GLU A 243 3.58 -2.11 -19.10
N GLY A 244 2.71 -1.12 -19.19
CA GLY A 244 1.42 -1.08 -18.49
C GLY A 244 1.26 0.21 -17.69
N GLY A 245 0.85 1.25 -18.35
CA GLY A 245 0.39 2.60 -18.00
C GLY A 245 0.27 3.09 -16.55
N GLY A 246 1.18 2.76 -15.66
CA GLY A 246 1.30 3.33 -14.34
C GLY A 246 2.77 3.45 -13.99
N ARG A 247 3.25 4.69 -13.90
CA ARG A 247 4.57 5.00 -13.34
C ARG A 247 4.75 4.19 -12.05
N PRO A 248 5.84 3.39 -11.90
CA PRO A 248 6.07 2.66 -10.66
C PRO A 248 5.97 3.65 -9.52
N PRO A 249 5.29 3.32 -8.42
CA PRO A 249 5.27 4.18 -7.26
C PRO A 249 6.73 4.46 -6.93
N SER A 250 7.12 5.74 -6.99
CA SER A 250 8.45 6.21 -6.60
C SER A 250 8.80 5.48 -5.32
N GLN A 251 9.93 4.73 -5.34
CA GLN A 251 10.38 3.94 -4.21
C GLN A 251 10.07 4.70 -2.92
N PRO A 252 9.41 4.11 -1.93
CA PRO A 252 9.18 4.78 -0.68
C PRO A 252 10.55 5.11 -0.08
N ARG A 253 11.03 6.32 -0.30
CA ARG A 253 12.13 6.93 0.45
C ARG A 253 11.62 7.21 1.86
N GLY A 254 11.10 6.17 2.49
CA GLY A 254 10.65 6.20 3.85
C GLY A 254 11.73 5.58 4.72
N SER A 255 11.88 6.10 5.87
CA SER A 255 12.82 5.81 6.96
C SER A 255 12.93 4.35 7.40
N GLY A 256 12.79 3.35 6.55
CA GLY A 256 13.00 1.92 6.90
C GLY A 256 12.28 1.42 8.16
N ALA A 257 11.42 2.24 8.75
CA ALA A 257 10.67 1.86 9.95
C ALA A 257 9.54 0.88 9.57
N PRO A 258 9.33 -0.18 10.34
CA PRO A 258 8.27 -1.13 10.13
C PRO A 258 6.91 -0.42 10.20
N VAL A 259 6.08 -0.59 9.17
CA VAL A 259 4.77 0.07 9.08
C VAL A 259 3.69 -0.91 9.53
N ARG A 260 2.80 -0.47 10.41
CA ARG A 260 1.66 -1.29 10.85
C ARG A 260 0.55 -1.24 9.81
N ALA A 261 0.25 -2.36 9.18
CA ALA A 261 -0.89 -2.48 8.28
C ALA A 261 -2.22 -2.43 9.06
N VAL A 262 -3.21 -1.73 8.51
CA VAL A 262 -4.56 -1.65 9.08
C VAL A 262 -5.51 -2.51 8.25
N ARG A 263 -6.34 -3.30 8.93
CA ARG A 263 -7.30 -4.21 8.29
C ARG A 263 -8.71 -3.64 8.41
N VAL A 264 -9.41 -3.62 7.29
CA VAL A 264 -10.84 -3.31 7.22
C VAL A 264 -11.59 -4.63 7.13
N ARG A 265 -12.51 -4.84 8.08
CA ARG A 265 -13.25 -6.11 8.22
C ARG A 265 -14.70 -5.96 7.75
N ALA A 266 -15.30 -7.07 7.34
CA ALA A 266 -16.74 -7.13 7.05
C ALA A 266 -17.54 -6.83 8.33
N PRO A 267 -18.52 -5.90 8.27
CA PRO A 267 -19.37 -5.58 9.42
C PRO A 267 -20.36 -6.71 9.75
N SER A 268 -20.76 -7.47 8.74
CA SER A 268 -21.70 -8.59 8.84
C SER A 268 -21.44 -9.60 7.74
N ASP A 269 -22.15 -10.73 7.78
CA ASP A 269 -22.28 -11.62 6.61
C ASP A 269 -22.99 -10.86 5.50
N GLY A 270 -22.48 -10.97 4.25
CA GLY A 270 -23.03 -10.22 3.13
C GLY A 270 -22.30 -10.45 1.82
N PHE A 271 -22.65 -9.64 0.83
CA PHE A 271 -22.03 -9.65 -0.48
C PHE A 271 -21.16 -8.39 -0.63
N LEU A 272 -19.86 -8.59 -0.85
CA LEU A 272 -18.90 -7.52 -1.08
C LEU A 272 -18.93 -7.08 -2.54
N GLU A 273 -19.11 -5.78 -2.74
CA GLU A 273 -18.81 -5.08 -3.97
C GLU A 273 -17.59 -4.21 -3.72
N ALA A 274 -16.43 -4.66 -4.21
CA ALA A 274 -15.15 -3.98 -4.00
C ALA A 274 -14.96 -2.85 -5.00
N ALA A 275 -14.62 -1.64 -4.52
CA ALA A 275 -14.31 -0.47 -5.34
C ALA A 275 -12.80 -0.17 -5.36
N ALA A 276 -12.07 -0.50 -4.30
CA ALA A 276 -10.63 -0.31 -4.23
C ALA A 276 -9.89 -1.58 -4.67
N GLU A 277 -8.86 -1.38 -5.49
CA GLU A 277 -8.01 -2.46 -5.99
C GLU A 277 -6.70 -2.54 -5.23
N PRO A 278 -6.09 -3.74 -5.10
CA PRO A 278 -4.73 -3.87 -4.60
C PRO A 278 -3.75 -3.05 -5.45
N GLY A 279 -2.86 -2.31 -4.79
CA GLY A 279 -1.94 -1.38 -5.44
C GLY A 279 -2.47 0.06 -5.51
N SER A 280 -3.77 0.28 -5.35
CA SER A 280 -4.33 1.62 -5.38
C SER A 280 -3.95 2.44 -4.14
N SER A 281 -3.69 3.72 -4.35
CA SER A 281 -3.47 4.68 -3.28
C SER A 281 -4.82 5.22 -2.82
N VAL A 282 -5.15 5.04 -1.55
CA VAL A 282 -6.39 5.52 -0.95
C VAL A 282 -6.13 6.62 0.07
N ARG A 283 -7.06 7.57 0.17
CA ARG A 283 -7.04 8.58 1.24
C ARG A 283 -7.81 8.07 2.45
N ALA A 284 -7.53 8.63 3.62
CA ALA A 284 -8.38 8.41 4.78
C ALA A 284 -9.83 8.77 4.45
N ARG A 285 -10.77 7.92 4.87
CA ARG A 285 -12.21 8.02 4.58
C ARG A 285 -12.62 7.82 3.11
N ALA A 286 -11.71 7.41 2.22
CA ALA A 286 -12.09 7.02 0.87
C ALA A 286 -12.93 5.73 0.90
N PRO A 287 -13.95 5.59 0.03
CA PRO A 287 -14.70 4.34 -0.08
C PRO A 287 -13.80 3.24 -0.65
N LEU A 288 -13.85 2.09 -0.01
CA LEU A 288 -13.12 0.88 -0.42
C LEU A 288 -14.03 -0.13 -1.13
N GLY A 289 -15.32 -0.07 -0.83
CA GLY A 289 -16.33 -0.98 -1.33
C GLY A 289 -17.59 -0.89 -0.48
N ARG A 290 -18.53 -1.79 -0.76
CA ARG A 290 -19.82 -1.87 -0.09
C ARG A 290 -20.12 -3.33 0.26
N VAL A 291 -20.68 -3.57 1.44
CA VAL A 291 -21.22 -4.87 1.84
C VAL A 291 -22.73 -4.76 1.92
N GLU A 292 -23.41 -5.55 1.09
CA GLU A 292 -24.84 -5.76 1.16
C GLU A 292 -25.11 -6.92 2.15
N PRO A 293 -25.77 -6.67 3.28
CA PRO A 293 -25.97 -7.71 4.28
C PRO A 293 -26.93 -8.81 3.77
N VAL A 294 -26.72 -10.06 4.23
CA VAL A 294 -27.62 -11.19 3.92
C VAL A 294 -28.99 -10.99 4.57
N LEU A 295 -29.03 -10.44 5.77
CA LEU A 295 -30.25 -10.08 6.47
C LEU A 295 -30.75 -8.71 6.00
N PRO A 296 -32.07 -8.45 6.02
CA PRO A 296 -32.62 -7.16 5.61
C PRO A 296 -31.95 -6.00 6.34
N GLY A 297 -31.39 -5.07 5.57
CA GLY A 297 -30.70 -3.88 6.10
C GLY A 297 -30.06 -3.07 4.99
N PRO A 298 -29.70 -1.80 5.25
CA PRO A 298 -29.04 -0.98 4.27
C PRO A 298 -27.61 -1.46 3.98
N PRO A 299 -27.12 -1.35 2.74
CA PRO A 299 -25.73 -1.64 2.40
C PRO A 299 -24.75 -0.78 3.20
N VAL A 300 -23.70 -1.38 3.74
CA VAL A 300 -22.67 -0.70 4.52
C VAL A 300 -21.50 -0.33 3.63
N THR A 301 -21.20 0.94 3.53
CA THR A 301 -20.01 1.43 2.81
C THR A 301 -18.77 1.27 3.69
N LEU A 302 -17.80 0.54 3.19
CA LEU A 302 -16.49 0.38 3.82
C LEU A 302 -15.63 1.59 3.47
N ILE A 303 -15.03 2.20 4.47
CA ILE A 303 -14.15 3.37 4.30
C ILE A 303 -12.73 3.07 4.76
N ALA A 304 -11.75 3.69 4.12
CA ALA A 304 -10.37 3.59 4.51
C ALA A 304 -10.14 4.30 5.86
N PRO A 305 -9.66 3.62 6.90
CA PRO A 305 -9.43 4.24 8.23
C PRO A 305 -8.26 5.23 8.19
N LEU A 306 -7.38 5.12 7.22
CA LEU A 306 -6.23 6.00 7.00
C LEU A 306 -5.87 6.07 5.52
N GLY A 307 -5.05 7.07 5.15
CA GLY A 307 -4.48 7.16 3.80
C GLY A 307 -3.30 6.22 3.64
N GLY A 308 -3.24 5.50 2.51
CA GLY A 308 -2.19 4.53 2.28
C GLY A 308 -2.36 3.76 0.97
N ILE A 309 -1.63 2.66 0.85
CA ILE A 309 -1.71 1.76 -0.29
C ILE A 309 -2.50 0.52 0.12
N VAL A 310 -3.48 0.13 -0.68
CA VAL A 310 -4.20 -1.13 -0.52
C VAL A 310 -3.27 -2.27 -0.94
N ILE A 311 -2.86 -3.11 -0.01
CA ILE A 311 -1.96 -4.24 -0.30
C ILE A 311 -2.70 -5.56 -0.47
N GLU A 312 -3.90 -5.67 0.08
CA GLU A 312 -4.79 -6.81 -0.09
C GLU A 312 -6.24 -6.31 -0.22
N ALA A 313 -7.00 -6.88 -1.14
CA ALA A 313 -8.44 -6.69 -1.26
C ALA A 313 -9.13 -8.04 -1.48
N ALA A 314 -10.22 -8.29 -0.79
CA ALA A 314 -11.06 -9.44 -1.04
C ALA A 314 -11.72 -9.30 -2.42
N GLY A 315 -11.89 -10.42 -3.14
CA GLY A 315 -12.68 -10.47 -4.36
C GLY A 315 -14.16 -10.18 -4.07
N ALA A 316 -14.89 -9.70 -5.07
CA ALA A 316 -16.33 -9.56 -4.99
C ALA A 316 -17.00 -10.92 -4.69
N GLY A 317 -18.09 -10.93 -3.94
CA GLY A 317 -18.84 -12.11 -3.58
C GLY A 317 -19.18 -12.20 -2.10
N TYR A 318 -19.63 -13.38 -1.67
CA TYR A 318 -20.04 -13.62 -0.28
C TYR A 318 -18.86 -13.50 0.69
N VAL A 319 -19.06 -12.75 1.76
CA VAL A 319 -18.10 -12.56 2.84
C VAL A 319 -18.77 -12.80 4.20
N ARG A 320 -18.01 -13.35 5.15
CA ARG A 320 -18.48 -13.54 6.52
C ARG A 320 -18.15 -12.33 7.37
N GLY A 321 -19.00 -12.01 8.32
CA GLY A 321 -18.76 -11.00 9.34
C GLY A 321 -17.42 -11.19 10.04
N GLY A 322 -16.67 -10.10 10.26
CA GLY A 322 -15.33 -10.13 10.83
C GLY A 322 -14.20 -10.55 9.86
N ALA A 323 -14.51 -11.06 8.65
CA ALA A 323 -13.49 -11.37 7.65
C ALA A 323 -12.71 -10.12 7.23
N THR A 324 -11.40 -10.23 7.04
CA THR A 324 -10.59 -9.13 6.50
C THR A 324 -10.89 -8.95 5.03
N LEU A 325 -11.38 -7.77 4.65
CA LEU A 325 -11.75 -7.41 3.29
C LEU A 325 -10.66 -6.59 2.60
N PHE A 326 -10.04 -5.66 3.32
CA PHE A 326 -8.94 -4.87 2.81
C PHE A 326 -7.82 -4.78 3.84
N THR A 327 -6.59 -4.74 3.37
CA THR A 327 -5.41 -4.42 4.18
C THR A 327 -4.73 -3.21 3.58
N ILE A 328 -4.56 -2.14 4.38
CA ILE A 328 -3.99 -0.87 3.95
C ILE A 328 -2.71 -0.63 4.74
N VAL A 329 -1.64 -0.31 4.02
CA VAL A 329 -0.39 0.16 4.62
C VAL A 329 -0.36 1.67 4.53
N PRO A 330 -0.12 2.40 5.64
CA PRO A 330 0.04 3.84 5.59
C PRO A 330 1.12 4.21 4.58
N SER A 331 0.84 5.14 3.69
CA SER A 331 1.91 5.77 2.93
C SER A 331 2.81 6.50 3.92
N PRO A 332 4.14 6.37 3.81
CA PRO A 332 5.03 7.19 4.61
C PRO A 332 4.60 8.66 4.43
N PRO A 333 4.64 9.47 5.48
CA PRO A 333 4.40 10.89 5.32
C PRO A 333 5.36 11.36 4.24
N SER A 334 4.84 11.92 3.15
CA SER A 334 5.69 12.55 2.14
C SER A 334 6.70 13.39 2.90
N PRO A 335 8.01 13.23 2.68
CA PRO A 335 8.98 14.06 3.37
C PRO A 335 8.48 15.49 3.24
N ARG A 336 8.33 16.17 4.35
CA ARG A 336 8.02 17.60 4.35
C ARG A 336 9.17 18.23 3.60
N GLY A 337 9.04 18.34 2.29
CA GLY A 337 9.96 19.06 1.47
C GLY A 337 10.07 20.44 2.11
N LYS A 338 11.27 20.79 2.54
CA LYS A 338 11.58 22.17 2.87
C LYS A 338 10.99 22.99 1.72
N PRO A 339 10.16 23.99 1.97
CA PRO A 339 9.60 24.77 0.88
C PRO A 339 10.77 25.23 0.01
N PRO A 340 10.67 25.10 -1.32
CA PRO A 340 11.72 25.59 -2.19
C PRO A 340 11.92 27.06 -1.88
N THR A 341 13.14 27.41 -1.52
CA THR A 341 13.57 28.80 -1.33
C THR A 341 13.82 29.40 -2.70
N GLY A 342 13.11 30.48 -3.02
CA GLY A 342 13.42 31.33 -4.16
C GLY A 342 12.87 30.86 -5.54
N GLU A 343 13.34 31.43 -6.56
CA GLU A 343 12.97 31.48 -7.99
C GLU A 343 12.32 30.25 -8.65
N ALA A 344 12.53 29.02 -8.15
CA ALA A 344 11.90 27.81 -8.68
C ALA A 344 10.38 27.67 -8.34
N ALA A 345 9.85 28.50 -7.44
CA ALA A 345 8.43 28.47 -7.05
C ALA A 345 7.56 29.28 -8.03
N GLU A 346 8.11 30.32 -8.64
CA GLU A 346 7.34 31.20 -9.52
C GLU A 346 7.07 30.55 -10.90
N THR A 347 8.03 29.82 -11.44
CA THR A 347 7.90 29.18 -12.78
C THR A 347 6.93 27.98 -12.81
N ARG A 348 6.46 27.49 -11.65
CA ARG A 348 5.51 26.35 -11.54
C ARG A 348 4.08 26.76 -11.14
N ALA A 349 3.83 28.04 -10.98
CA ALA A 349 2.52 28.56 -10.57
C ALA A 349 1.55 28.71 -11.73
N GLU A 350 2.01 28.69 -12.97
CA GLU A 350 1.19 28.84 -14.18
C GLU A 350 1.28 27.62 -15.10
N ILE A 351 0.14 27.23 -15.65
CA ILE A 351 -0.02 26.25 -16.73
C ILE A 351 -0.91 26.89 -17.77
N ASP A 352 -0.41 27.08 -18.98
CA ASP A 352 -1.15 27.70 -20.10
C ASP A 352 -1.76 29.06 -19.73
N GLY A 353 -1.02 29.94 -19.04
CA GLY A 353 -1.47 31.24 -18.57
C GLY A 353 -2.53 31.19 -17.47
N LYS A 354 -2.74 30.03 -16.85
CA LYS A 354 -3.69 29.84 -15.74
C LYS A 354 -2.97 29.61 -14.41
N THR A 355 -3.50 30.20 -13.36
CA THR A 355 -2.97 30.03 -12.01
C THR A 355 -3.18 28.58 -11.54
N ARG A 356 -2.10 27.89 -11.20
CA ARG A 356 -2.14 26.54 -10.62
C ARG A 356 -2.34 26.60 -9.10
N ILE A 357 -3.39 25.98 -8.61
CA ILE A 357 -3.70 25.89 -7.18
C ILE A 357 -3.76 24.44 -6.70
N GLY A 358 -3.56 24.22 -5.42
CA GLY A 358 -3.71 22.91 -4.80
C GLY A 358 -5.18 22.58 -4.47
N TRP A 359 -5.46 21.31 -4.16
CA TRP A 359 -6.78 20.88 -3.70
C TRP A 359 -7.15 21.40 -2.30
N VAL A 360 -6.16 21.93 -1.56
CA VAL A 360 -6.34 22.71 -0.32
C VAL A 360 -5.49 23.94 -0.42
N GLU A 361 -6.10 25.10 -0.15
CA GLU A 361 -5.44 26.40 -0.13
C GLU A 361 -5.85 27.22 1.08
N HIS A 362 -5.11 28.29 1.34
CA HIS A 362 -5.52 29.33 2.25
C HIS A 362 -6.24 30.43 1.47
N VAL A 363 -7.40 30.78 1.94
CA VAL A 363 -8.22 31.86 1.38
C VAL A 363 -8.43 32.96 2.41
N ALA A 364 -8.71 34.17 1.93
CA ALA A 364 -9.25 35.24 2.76
C ALA A 364 -10.64 35.64 2.26
N LEU A 365 -11.49 36.05 3.20
CA LEU A 365 -12.83 36.59 2.92
C LEU A 365 -12.93 37.98 3.56
N PRO A 366 -12.41 39.05 2.90
CA PRO A 366 -12.26 40.35 3.54
C PRO A 366 -13.58 40.94 4.04
N ARG A 367 -14.70 40.72 3.32
CA ARG A 367 -16.03 41.21 3.74
C ARG A 367 -16.59 40.50 4.97
N LEU A 368 -15.98 39.39 5.38
CA LEU A 368 -16.32 38.66 6.59
C LEU A 368 -15.18 38.75 7.63
N GLU A 369 -14.25 39.67 7.45
CA GLU A 369 -13.10 39.92 8.32
C GLU A 369 -12.20 38.69 8.51
N ILE A 370 -12.31 37.68 7.64
CA ILE A 370 -11.50 36.47 7.68
C ILE A 370 -10.21 36.71 6.88
N LYS A 371 -9.11 36.90 7.58
CA LYS A 371 -7.79 37.16 6.97
C LYS A 371 -7.14 35.92 6.39
N ARG A 372 -7.44 34.74 6.94
CA ARG A 372 -6.88 33.47 6.48
C ARG A 372 -7.74 32.29 6.94
N LEU A 373 -8.25 31.52 6.02
CA LEU A 373 -9.06 30.34 6.30
C LEU A 373 -8.57 29.17 5.45
N LYS A 374 -8.54 27.98 6.02
CA LYS A 374 -8.22 26.76 5.30
C LYS A 374 -9.43 26.31 4.48
N ALA A 375 -9.27 26.26 3.17
CA ALA A 375 -10.34 25.89 2.26
C ALA A 375 -9.98 24.65 1.44
N LYS A 376 -10.96 23.76 1.24
CA LYS A 376 -10.86 22.66 0.28
C LYS A 376 -11.40 23.15 -1.06
N VAL A 377 -10.63 22.99 -2.12
CA VAL A 377 -11.08 23.22 -3.49
C VAL A 377 -11.86 21.99 -3.94
N ASP A 378 -13.13 22.18 -4.29
CA ASP A 378 -14.06 21.13 -4.65
C ASP A 378 -14.57 21.34 -6.07
N THR A 379 -13.92 20.71 -7.05
CA THR A 379 -14.30 20.81 -8.46
C THR A 379 -15.60 20.08 -8.78
N GLY A 380 -16.08 19.19 -7.90
CA GLY A 380 -17.38 18.53 -8.00
C GLY A 380 -18.53 19.42 -7.57
N ALA A 381 -18.30 20.35 -6.62
CA ALA A 381 -19.33 21.27 -6.14
C ALA A 381 -19.48 22.48 -7.07
N ARG A 382 -20.73 22.86 -7.38
CA ARG A 382 -21.02 24.07 -8.16
C ARG A 382 -20.76 25.33 -7.34
N THR A 383 -21.25 25.39 -6.11
CA THR A 383 -21.22 26.56 -5.22
C THR A 383 -20.27 26.35 -4.05
N SER A 384 -19.74 27.46 -3.54
CA SER A 384 -18.90 27.42 -2.32
C SER A 384 -19.77 27.31 -1.07
N ALA A 385 -19.21 26.77 0.02
CA ALA A 385 -19.87 26.66 1.31
C ALA A 385 -18.91 27.09 2.44
N LEU A 386 -19.42 27.87 3.39
CA LEU A 386 -18.71 28.34 4.55
C LEU A 386 -19.35 27.80 5.82
N HIS A 387 -18.53 27.19 6.69
CA HIS A 387 -18.95 26.82 8.04
C HIS A 387 -19.13 28.06 8.89
N VAL A 388 -20.26 28.16 9.58
CA VAL A 388 -20.55 29.15 10.61
C VAL A 388 -20.90 28.44 11.91
N MET A 389 -20.36 28.90 13.02
CA MET A 389 -20.58 28.26 14.33
C MET A 389 -21.96 28.60 14.89
N ARG A 390 -22.49 29.77 14.54
CA ARG A 390 -23.83 30.24 14.92
C ARG A 390 -24.34 31.18 13.87
N MET A 391 -25.67 31.17 13.62
CA MET A 391 -26.32 32.12 12.76
C MET A 391 -27.70 32.53 13.34
N ARG A 392 -27.97 33.81 13.37
CA ARG A 392 -29.20 34.38 13.89
C ARG A 392 -29.69 35.50 12.94
N THR A 393 -30.94 35.45 12.61
CA THR A 393 -31.55 36.57 11.86
C THR A 393 -31.75 37.74 12.83
N ILE A 394 -31.19 38.89 12.50
CA ILE A 394 -31.31 40.12 13.30
C ILE A 394 -32.25 41.15 12.70
N ASP A 395 -32.51 41.07 11.42
CA ASP A 395 -33.49 41.91 10.73
C ASP A 395 -34.26 41.10 9.69
N THR A 396 -35.55 40.98 9.88
CA THR A 396 -36.49 40.32 8.96
C THR A 396 -37.13 41.30 8.00
N ALA A 397 -36.74 42.58 8.05
CA ALA A 397 -37.19 43.70 7.24
C ALA A 397 -38.52 43.47 6.53
N GLY A 398 -39.59 43.92 7.16
CA GLY A 398 -40.92 43.92 6.57
C GLY A 398 -40.99 44.80 5.33
N GLY A 399 -41.08 44.17 4.17
CA GLY A 399 -41.28 44.81 2.86
C GLY A 399 -40.79 43.91 1.71
N PRO A 400 -41.45 43.96 0.54
CA PRO A 400 -41.21 43.00 -0.55
C PRO A 400 -39.84 43.06 -1.19
N ASN A 401 -39.00 44.07 -0.89
CA ASN A 401 -37.66 44.23 -1.46
C ASN A 401 -36.52 44.24 -0.44
N ARG A 402 -36.76 44.06 0.86
CA ARG A 402 -35.71 44.01 1.88
C ARG A 402 -35.22 42.59 2.12
N ARG A 403 -33.89 42.44 2.14
CA ARG A 403 -33.23 41.13 2.32
C ARG A 403 -32.89 40.92 3.78
N PRO A 404 -33.10 39.72 4.35
CA PRO A 404 -32.76 39.43 5.73
C PRO A 404 -31.25 39.68 6.00
N ILE A 405 -30.96 40.20 7.16
CA ILE A 405 -29.59 40.34 7.68
C ILE A 405 -29.37 39.25 8.72
N LEU A 406 -28.31 38.49 8.53
CA LEU A 406 -27.86 37.50 9.48
C LEU A 406 -26.66 38.03 10.26
N GLU A 407 -26.68 37.80 11.56
CA GLU A 407 -25.51 37.82 12.42
C GLU A 407 -24.95 36.40 12.45
N ILE A 408 -23.71 36.25 12.00
CA ILE A 408 -23.05 34.96 11.88
C ILE A 408 -21.76 34.97 12.69
N THR A 409 -21.53 33.89 13.43
CA THR A 409 -20.25 33.66 14.11
C THR A 409 -19.39 32.80 13.20
N VAL A 410 -18.29 33.36 12.72
CA VAL A 410 -17.33 32.67 11.85
C VAL A 410 -16.14 32.18 12.66
N PRO A 411 -15.55 31.02 12.33
CA PRO A 411 -14.39 30.50 13.03
C PRO A 411 -13.18 31.43 12.81
N GLY A 412 -12.33 31.56 13.81
CA GLY A 412 -11.03 32.22 13.67
C GLY A 412 -10.19 31.56 12.58
N GLY A 413 -9.53 32.35 11.75
CA GLY A 413 -8.80 31.86 10.58
C GLY A 413 -7.47 31.19 10.89
N ARG A 414 -6.92 31.40 12.09
CA ARG A 414 -5.65 30.79 12.57
C ARG A 414 -5.90 29.93 13.80
N ARG A 415 -5.03 28.95 14.02
CA ARG A 415 -5.09 28.14 15.24
C ARG A 415 -4.90 29.05 16.47
N GLY A 416 -5.89 29.05 17.36
CA GLY A 416 -5.91 29.93 18.56
C GLY A 416 -6.56 31.30 18.33
N GLU A 417 -6.93 31.68 17.12
CA GLU A 417 -7.70 32.90 16.87
C GLU A 417 -9.16 32.67 17.29
N LYS A 418 -9.70 33.61 18.07
CA LYS A 418 -11.07 33.52 18.60
C LYS A 418 -12.10 33.67 17.46
N PRO A 419 -13.23 32.93 17.49
CA PRO A 419 -14.35 33.21 16.62
C PRO A 419 -14.80 34.67 16.77
N HIS A 420 -15.29 35.23 15.66
CA HIS A 420 -15.83 36.61 15.69
C HIS A 420 -17.19 36.68 14.98
N VAL A 421 -17.93 37.73 15.28
CA VAL A 421 -19.28 37.91 14.79
C VAL A 421 -19.27 38.97 13.70
N VAL A 422 -19.89 38.62 12.56
CA VAL A 422 -20.05 39.51 11.43
C VAL A 422 -21.52 39.54 10.95
N ARG A 423 -21.91 40.63 10.30
CA ARG A 423 -23.24 40.76 9.68
C ARG A 423 -23.17 40.51 8.18
N ALA A 424 -24.11 39.73 7.67
CA ALA A 424 -24.17 39.39 6.25
C ALA A 424 -25.62 39.50 5.73
N THR A 425 -25.77 40.15 4.59
CA THR A 425 -27.07 40.25 3.91
C THR A 425 -27.35 38.97 3.10
N VAL A 426 -28.47 38.34 3.32
CA VAL A 426 -28.91 37.15 2.59
C VAL A 426 -29.35 37.53 1.16
N ARG A 427 -28.76 36.91 0.16
CA ARG A 427 -29.14 37.07 -1.25
C ARG A 427 -30.29 36.17 -1.66
N GLY A 428 -30.48 35.06 -0.96
CA GLY A 428 -31.51 34.05 -1.22
C GLY A 428 -31.21 32.79 -0.42
N PHE A 429 -31.90 31.73 -0.78
CA PHE A 429 -31.68 30.40 -0.16
C PHE A 429 -31.43 29.38 -1.24
N ALA A 430 -30.55 28.42 -0.96
CA ALA A 430 -30.27 27.27 -1.81
C ALA A 430 -30.71 25.99 -1.12
N MET A 431 -31.36 25.12 -1.86
CA MET A 431 -31.61 23.74 -1.43
C MET A 431 -30.37 22.91 -1.76
N VAL A 432 -29.66 22.44 -0.75
CA VAL A 432 -28.44 21.66 -0.92
C VAL A 432 -28.68 20.24 -0.41
N ARG A 433 -28.52 19.28 -1.30
CA ARG A 433 -28.58 17.86 -0.94
C ARG A 433 -27.20 17.40 -0.52
N ASP A 434 -27.09 16.85 0.67
CA ASP A 434 -25.84 16.27 1.14
C ASP A 434 -25.62 14.86 0.57
N THR A 435 -24.45 14.28 0.85
CA THR A 435 -24.08 12.93 0.41
C THR A 435 -24.91 11.82 1.07
N SER A 436 -25.66 12.14 2.16
CA SER A 436 -26.59 11.23 2.82
C SER A 436 -28.00 11.30 2.20
N GLY A 437 -28.20 12.16 1.20
CA GLY A 437 -29.50 12.37 0.54
C GLY A 437 -30.41 13.35 1.25
N ARG A 438 -30.01 13.91 2.39
CA ARG A 438 -30.79 14.90 3.14
C ARG A 438 -30.71 16.26 2.46
N THR A 439 -31.85 16.92 2.30
CA THR A 439 -31.93 18.25 1.69
C THR A 439 -32.03 19.31 2.77
N GLU A 440 -31.14 20.28 2.74
CA GLU A 440 -31.09 21.41 3.67
C GLU A 440 -31.26 22.72 2.94
N ARG A 441 -32.10 23.62 3.49
CA ARG A 441 -32.26 24.98 3.00
C ARG A 441 -31.22 25.88 3.64
N ARG A 442 -30.24 26.35 2.84
CA ARG A 442 -29.09 27.15 3.31
C ARG A 442 -29.21 28.60 2.84
N PRO A 443 -28.94 29.57 3.73
CA PRO A 443 -28.83 30.98 3.30
C PRO A 443 -27.62 31.13 2.35
N VAL A 444 -27.80 31.99 1.36
CA VAL A 444 -26.74 32.36 0.40
C VAL A 444 -26.38 33.81 0.62
N ILE A 445 -25.09 34.05 0.83
CA ILE A 445 -24.52 35.40 0.94
C ILE A 445 -23.56 35.68 -0.20
N GLU A 446 -23.22 36.93 -0.41
CA GLU A 446 -22.18 37.37 -1.34
C GLU A 446 -20.99 37.90 -0.54
N THR A 447 -19.78 37.43 -0.91
CA THR A 447 -18.55 37.89 -0.31
C THR A 447 -17.42 37.97 -1.35
N THR A 448 -16.28 38.49 -0.95
CA THR A 448 -15.06 38.51 -1.79
C THR A 448 -14.12 37.38 -1.33
N LEU A 449 -13.73 36.53 -2.28
CA LEU A 449 -12.71 35.50 -2.09
C LEU A 449 -11.37 36.05 -2.58
N LYS A 450 -10.34 36.00 -1.71
CA LYS A 450 -8.93 36.16 -2.11
C LYS A 450 -8.20 34.82 -2.03
N LEU A 451 -7.60 34.42 -3.13
CA LEU A 451 -6.89 33.16 -3.29
C LEU A 451 -5.57 33.41 -4.03
N GLY A 452 -4.48 33.65 -3.28
CA GLY A 452 -3.22 34.12 -3.82
C GLY A 452 -3.38 35.47 -4.53
N PRO A 453 -2.95 35.59 -5.82
CA PRO A 453 -3.14 36.82 -6.61
C PRO A 453 -4.59 37.01 -7.06
N PHE A 454 -5.42 36.03 -6.88
CA PHE A 454 -6.77 35.98 -7.41
C PHE A 454 -7.77 36.56 -6.41
N GLU A 455 -8.55 37.55 -6.87
CA GLU A 455 -9.64 38.16 -6.08
C GLU A 455 -10.94 38.17 -6.87
N ARG A 456 -12.02 37.69 -6.26
CA ARG A 456 -13.30 37.55 -6.93
C ARG A 456 -14.49 37.67 -5.98
N ARG A 457 -15.58 38.31 -6.46
CA ARG A 457 -16.88 38.21 -5.79
C ARG A 457 -17.49 36.84 -6.04
N ILE A 458 -17.92 36.19 -4.98
CA ILE A 458 -18.50 34.84 -5.00
C ILE A 458 -19.77 34.79 -4.17
N THR A 459 -20.63 33.84 -4.50
CA THR A 459 -21.75 33.44 -3.65
C THR A 459 -21.35 32.23 -2.82
N VAL A 460 -21.72 32.27 -1.54
CA VAL A 460 -21.36 31.21 -0.57
C VAL A 460 -22.63 30.82 0.19
N THR A 461 -22.86 29.51 0.32
CA THR A 461 -23.91 28.97 1.21
C THR A 461 -23.34 28.88 2.62
N LEU A 462 -24.16 29.28 3.61
CA LEU A 462 -23.82 29.14 5.02
C LEU A 462 -24.38 27.83 5.57
N THR A 463 -23.59 27.10 6.36
CA THR A 463 -24.00 25.82 6.93
C THR A 463 -23.19 25.54 8.20
N ASP A 464 -23.79 24.78 9.12
CA ASP A 464 -23.02 24.17 10.21
C ASP A 464 -22.23 22.98 9.67
N ARG A 465 -20.92 23.06 9.76
CA ARG A 465 -19.97 22.02 9.34
C ARG A 465 -18.93 21.76 10.42
N GLY A 466 -19.31 21.89 11.70
CA GLY A 466 -18.42 21.78 12.86
C GLY A 466 -17.57 20.50 12.84
N ASP A 467 -18.10 19.40 12.36
CA ASP A 467 -17.44 18.11 12.26
C ASP A 467 -16.53 17.96 11.03
N MET A 468 -16.38 19.00 10.21
CA MET A 468 -15.60 18.91 8.98
C MET A 468 -14.19 19.48 9.13
N LEU A 469 -13.23 18.76 8.56
CA LEU A 469 -11.79 19.10 8.56
C LEU A 469 -11.49 20.50 7.91
N PHE A 470 -12.39 20.97 7.05
CA PHE A 470 -12.24 22.22 6.29
C PHE A 470 -13.43 23.14 6.53
N PRO A 471 -13.19 24.30 7.16
CA PRO A 471 -14.27 25.25 7.41
C PRO A 471 -14.82 25.92 6.17
N MET A 472 -14.17 25.78 5.01
CA MET A 472 -14.68 26.29 3.74
C MET A 472 -14.47 25.28 2.60
N LEU A 473 -15.47 25.21 1.71
CA LEU A 473 -15.36 24.59 0.38
C LEU A 473 -15.42 25.69 -0.70
N VAL A 474 -14.48 25.62 -1.65
CA VAL A 474 -14.45 26.51 -2.83
C VAL A 474 -14.95 25.74 -4.03
N GLY A 475 -16.15 26.06 -4.50
CA GLY A 475 -16.77 25.41 -5.63
C GLY A 475 -16.35 25.99 -6.99
N ARG A 476 -16.72 25.31 -8.07
CA ARG A 476 -16.30 25.66 -9.45
C ARG A 476 -16.61 27.10 -9.86
N THR A 477 -17.76 27.64 -9.47
CA THR A 477 -18.15 29.01 -9.82
C THR A 477 -17.26 30.08 -9.20
N ALA A 478 -16.60 29.77 -8.11
CA ALA A 478 -15.65 30.66 -7.44
C ALA A 478 -14.27 30.65 -8.10
N LEU A 479 -13.88 29.53 -8.73
CA LEU A 479 -12.55 29.37 -9.35
C LEU A 479 -12.45 30.12 -10.69
N GLY A 480 -13.47 29.97 -11.56
CA GLY A 480 -13.47 30.56 -12.91
C GLY A 480 -12.47 29.91 -13.87
N PRO A 481 -12.36 30.42 -15.11
CA PRO A 481 -11.57 29.79 -16.19
C PRO A 481 -10.06 29.99 -16.04
N GLY A 482 -9.61 30.95 -15.22
CA GLY A 482 -8.19 31.28 -15.03
C GLY A 482 -7.45 30.43 -13.99
N VAL A 483 -8.04 29.32 -13.54
CA VAL A 483 -7.49 28.49 -12.47
C VAL A 483 -7.45 27.02 -12.88
N VAL A 484 -6.32 26.36 -12.61
CA VAL A 484 -6.13 24.90 -12.75
C VAL A 484 -5.89 24.30 -11.37
N VAL A 485 -6.64 23.27 -11.02
CA VAL A 485 -6.51 22.58 -9.73
C VAL A 485 -5.60 21.37 -9.85
N ASP A 486 -4.54 21.34 -9.07
CA ASP A 486 -3.67 20.17 -8.91
C ASP A 486 -4.16 19.31 -7.73
N PRO A 487 -4.73 18.13 -7.99
CA PRO A 487 -5.26 17.26 -6.95
C PRO A 487 -4.15 16.59 -6.11
N SER A 488 -2.90 16.64 -6.58
CA SER A 488 -1.77 16.02 -5.87
C SER A 488 -1.10 16.95 -4.86
N ARG A 489 -1.38 18.25 -4.91
CA ARG A 489 -0.67 19.27 -4.12
C ARG A 489 -1.59 20.12 -3.26
N ARG A 490 -1.01 20.74 -2.24
CA ARG A 490 -1.67 21.66 -1.30
C ARG A 490 -0.82 22.90 -1.10
N TYR A 491 -1.47 24.04 -0.88
CA TYR A 491 -0.82 25.32 -0.55
C TYR A 491 0.21 25.77 -1.59
N LEU A 492 -0.15 25.66 -2.89
CA LEU A 492 0.73 26.07 -3.99
C LEU A 492 0.91 27.57 -4.08
N LEU A 493 -0.08 28.35 -3.63
CA LEU A 493 -0.03 29.81 -3.64
C LEU A 493 0.77 30.41 -2.47
N GLY A 494 1.40 29.56 -1.65
CA GLY A 494 2.30 29.99 -0.59
C GLY A 494 1.65 30.73 0.58
N ARG A 495 2.48 31.14 1.54
CA ARG A 495 2.13 32.08 2.60
C ARG A 495 2.27 33.48 2.03
N THR A 496 1.20 34.20 1.75
CA THR A 496 1.29 35.65 1.56
C THR A 496 1.91 36.26 2.82
N ARG A 497 3.18 36.60 2.75
CA ARG A 497 3.79 37.52 3.75
C ARG A 497 3.16 38.90 3.52
N PRO A 498 2.69 39.60 4.57
CA PRO A 498 2.35 41.01 4.41
C PRO A 498 3.61 41.72 3.96
N GLY A 499 3.50 42.46 2.86
CA GLY A 499 4.60 43.20 2.25
C GLY A 499 5.30 44.08 3.33
N ARG A 500 6.60 43.99 3.41
CA ARG A 500 7.44 45.03 4.02
C ARG A 500 7.19 46.28 3.19
N ARG A 501 6.50 47.26 3.76
CA ARG A 501 6.55 48.64 3.25
C ARG A 501 8.02 49.07 3.34
N GLY A 502 8.61 49.39 2.20
CA GLY A 502 9.92 49.98 2.13
C GLY A 502 9.95 51.30 2.91
N ARG A 503 11.06 51.49 3.56
CA ARG A 503 11.54 52.82 3.98
C ARG A 503 12.33 53.37 2.83
#